data_18b053a6c2ef95d5a89aa244efe0d776
#
_entry.id   18b053a6c2ef95d5a89aa244efe0d776
#
_cell.length_a   1.000
_cell.length_b   1.000
_cell.length_c   1.000
_cell.angle_alpha   90.00
_cell.angle_beta   90.00
_cell.angle_gamma   90.00
#
_symmetry.space_group_name_H-M   'P 1'
#
loop_
_entity.id
_entity.type
_entity.pdbx_description
1 polymer ?
#
loop_
_entity_poly.entity_id
_entity_poly.type
_entity_poly.pdbx_seq_one_letter_code
_entity_poly.pdbx_strand_id
1 'polypeptide(L)'
;MKKGILIALVAILCLAIAGDACTSAIVSGKLTANGRPLLWKNRDTNDLNNRVERIKGHDGLMEFVALFDARDLNDTAAWMGFNEAGFAIMNTASYNLNGNDGVKNMDREGELMRYALERCKTVDDFEGLLKTLPKPLGVEANFGVIDAAGNGAYFETGNYKYVKFDLADAQDGILMRTNYSYSGVKDKGMGYVREKNEKALLAPHVAAQDITPAVFTEELSRTFYNSQLGKDFTRSGDSWIVDQDFIPRRISTASVVIEGVIPGESPLLTTMWIALGYPPCAEVYAVWTGEDGVAPELTGTTADNHSVQCDRVNKRKAEVFPVERGNGKQYLNLSKLYNNEGTGYCQTLKLKNIQAYKRGYEELARRRALLNKSKKSKKK
;
A
#
# COMPACT_ATOMS: atom_id res chain seq x y z
N MET A 1 -14.89 -56.75 -33.43
CA MET A 1 -13.83 -55.93 -32.89
C MET A 1 -14.39 -54.51 -32.69
N LYS A 2 -14.80 -54.18 -31.45
CA LYS A 2 -15.32 -52.84 -31.14
C LYS A 2 -14.16 -52.01 -30.55
N LYS A 3 -13.74 -50.94 -31.24
CA LYS A 3 -12.75 -50.00 -30.76
C LYS A 3 -13.45 -49.05 -29.76
N GLY A 4 -13.12 -49.18 -28.48
CA GLY A 4 -13.55 -48.23 -27.49
C GLY A 4 -12.66 -46.97 -27.57
N ILE A 5 -13.30 -45.83 -27.80
CA ILE A 5 -12.66 -44.52 -27.73
C ILE A 5 -12.59 -44.10 -26.24
N LEU A 6 -11.41 -44.05 -25.68
CA LEU A 6 -11.14 -43.57 -24.35
C LEU A 6 -11.07 -42.04 -24.42
N ILE A 7 -12.12 -41.33 -23.97
CA ILE A 7 -12.13 -39.86 -23.84
C ILE A 7 -11.45 -39.55 -22.51
N ALA A 8 -10.20 -39.11 -22.58
CA ALA A 8 -9.49 -38.57 -21.40
C ALA A 8 -10.08 -37.18 -21.13
N LEU A 9 -10.86 -37.09 -20.07
CA LEU A 9 -11.34 -35.80 -19.52
C LEU A 9 -10.15 -35.12 -18.83
N VAL A 10 -9.48 -34.18 -19.51
CA VAL A 10 -8.47 -33.30 -18.87
C VAL A 10 -9.26 -32.28 -18.05
N ALA A 11 -9.39 -32.53 -16.75
CA ALA A 11 -9.84 -31.53 -15.81
C ALA A 11 -8.76 -30.44 -15.72
N ILE A 12 -8.95 -29.34 -16.44
CA ILE A 12 -8.16 -28.12 -16.24
C ILE A 12 -8.56 -27.60 -14.85
N LEU A 13 -7.76 -27.94 -13.86
CA LEU A 13 -7.80 -27.29 -12.56
C LEU A 13 -7.32 -25.85 -12.79
N CYS A 14 -8.25 -24.91 -12.97
CA CYS A 14 -7.96 -23.50 -12.80
C CYS A 14 -7.58 -23.29 -11.33
N LEU A 15 -6.31 -23.53 -11.00
CA LEU A 15 -5.70 -22.94 -9.83
C LEU A 15 -5.74 -21.43 -10.09
N ALA A 16 -6.71 -20.74 -9.50
CA ALA A 16 -6.63 -19.31 -9.34
C ALA A 16 -5.34 -19.07 -8.54
N ILE A 17 -4.27 -18.73 -9.24
CA ILE A 17 -3.08 -18.15 -8.63
C ILE A 17 -3.63 -16.88 -8.01
N ALA A 18 -3.76 -16.87 -6.67
CA ALA A 18 -4.02 -15.64 -5.94
C ALA A 18 -2.76 -14.80 -6.09
N GLY A 19 -2.67 -14.09 -7.21
CA GLY A 19 -1.61 -13.13 -7.47
C GLY A 19 -1.69 -12.00 -6.44
N ASP A 20 -0.58 -11.35 -6.18
CA ASP A 20 -0.54 -10.14 -5.37
C ASP A 20 -1.57 -9.15 -5.88
N ALA A 21 -2.39 -8.65 -4.99
CA ALA A 21 -3.48 -7.77 -5.34
C ALA A 21 -3.49 -6.57 -4.38
N CYS A 22 -3.47 -5.36 -4.91
CA CYS A 22 -3.39 -4.14 -4.12
C CYS A 22 -4.49 -3.16 -4.51
N THR A 23 -4.76 -2.20 -3.64
CA THR A 23 -5.61 -1.04 -3.93
C THR A 23 -4.81 0.20 -3.52
N SER A 24 -4.85 1.27 -4.32
CA SER A 24 -3.98 2.42 -4.08
C SER A 24 -4.50 3.72 -4.66
N ALA A 25 -4.13 4.83 -4.02
CA ALA A 25 -4.44 6.18 -4.46
C ALA A 25 -3.25 7.13 -4.33
N ILE A 26 -3.24 8.15 -5.20
CA ILE A 26 -2.47 9.38 -5.04
C ILE A 26 -3.47 10.51 -4.90
N VAL A 27 -3.34 11.30 -3.83
CA VAL A 27 -4.26 12.39 -3.52
C VAL A 27 -3.52 13.72 -3.52
N SER A 28 -4.03 14.68 -4.27
CA SER A 28 -3.51 16.06 -4.25
C SER A 28 -3.74 16.71 -2.89
N GLY A 29 -2.77 17.52 -2.44
CA GLY A 29 -2.94 18.34 -1.24
C GLY A 29 -4.16 19.27 -1.26
N LYS A 30 -4.76 19.52 -2.42
CA LYS A 30 -6.01 20.30 -2.54
C LYS A 30 -7.22 19.60 -1.90
N LEU A 31 -7.19 18.28 -1.80
CA LEU A 31 -8.27 17.46 -1.24
C LEU A 31 -8.02 17.07 0.22
N THR A 32 -6.84 17.35 0.74
CA THR A 32 -6.45 16.92 2.09
C THR A 32 -6.70 18.02 3.12
N ALA A 33 -7.08 17.64 4.33
CA ALA A 33 -7.38 18.57 5.42
C ALA A 33 -6.22 19.52 5.80
N ASN A 34 -4.98 19.18 5.47
CA ASN A 34 -3.78 19.93 5.85
C ASN A 34 -2.91 20.37 4.67
N GLY A 35 -3.36 20.20 3.44
CA GLY A 35 -2.65 20.63 2.23
C GLY A 35 -1.49 19.72 1.80
N ARG A 36 -1.29 18.56 2.43
CA ARG A 36 -0.20 17.62 2.13
C ARG A 36 -0.68 16.55 1.16
N PRO A 37 0.06 16.23 0.07
CA PRO A 37 -0.30 15.13 -0.82
C PRO A 37 -0.18 13.81 -0.10
N LEU A 38 -1.01 12.82 -0.49
CA LEU A 38 -0.98 11.48 0.07
C LEU A 38 -0.71 10.44 -1.02
N LEU A 39 0.08 9.44 -0.67
CA LEU A 39 0.31 8.22 -1.43
C LEU A 39 -0.13 7.05 -0.58
N TRP A 40 -1.15 6.31 -0.97
CA TRP A 40 -1.70 5.19 -0.22
C TRP A 40 -1.64 3.88 -0.97
N LYS A 41 -1.42 2.79 -0.21
CA LYS A 41 -1.52 1.42 -0.67
C LYS A 41 -2.10 0.51 0.43
N ASN A 42 -3.16 -0.22 0.11
CA ASN A 42 -3.53 -1.43 0.81
C ASN A 42 -2.81 -2.59 0.11
N ARG A 43 -1.80 -3.16 0.79
CA ARG A 43 -0.97 -4.22 0.25
C ARG A 43 -1.60 -5.57 0.49
N ASP A 44 -1.78 -6.33 -0.58
CA ASP A 44 -2.25 -7.71 -0.53
C ASP A 44 -1.16 -8.62 -1.11
N THR A 45 -0.74 -9.63 -0.32
CA THR A 45 0.27 -10.61 -0.72
C THR A 45 0.09 -11.90 0.08
N ASN A 46 0.62 -13.00 -0.46
CA ASN A 46 0.64 -14.27 0.25
C ASN A 46 1.69 -14.34 1.36
N ASP A 47 2.68 -13.45 1.36
CA ASP A 47 3.63 -13.31 2.48
C ASP A 47 3.00 -12.44 3.57
N LEU A 48 2.61 -13.07 4.67
CA LEU A 48 1.92 -12.41 5.78
C LEU A 48 2.87 -11.68 6.72
N ASN A 49 4.19 -11.95 6.66
CA ASN A 49 5.17 -11.40 7.57
C ASN A 49 5.92 -10.26 6.90
N ASN A 50 5.70 -9.06 7.41
CA ASN A 50 6.27 -7.83 6.89
C ASN A 50 6.95 -7.05 8.01
N ARG A 51 7.87 -6.18 7.65
CA ARG A 51 8.58 -5.27 8.55
C ARG A 51 8.86 -3.94 7.88
N VAL A 52 9.14 -2.94 8.67
CA VAL A 52 9.57 -1.61 8.20
C VAL A 52 11.00 -1.39 8.61
N GLU A 53 11.85 -1.08 7.64
CA GLU A 53 13.26 -0.83 7.90
C GLU A 53 13.69 0.56 7.43
N ARG A 54 14.62 1.13 8.18
CA ARG A 54 15.38 2.30 7.79
C ARG A 54 16.70 1.85 7.17
N ILE A 55 16.91 2.21 5.93
CA ILE A 55 18.17 1.97 5.22
C ILE A 55 18.99 3.27 5.21
N LYS A 56 20.15 3.23 5.84
CA LYS A 56 21.05 4.39 5.92
C LYS A 56 21.60 4.73 4.54
N GLY A 57 21.67 6.02 4.24
CA GLY A 57 22.35 6.50 3.04
C GLY A 57 23.88 6.26 3.12
N HIS A 58 24.50 5.96 2.00
CA HIS A 58 25.95 5.77 1.85
C HIS A 58 26.39 6.07 0.43
N ASP A 59 27.62 6.47 0.23
CA ASP A 59 28.26 6.66 -1.09
C ASP A 59 27.44 7.50 -2.09
N GLY A 60 26.75 8.53 -1.59
CA GLY A 60 25.88 9.40 -2.37
C GLY A 60 24.47 8.86 -2.61
N LEU A 61 24.14 7.68 -2.08
CA LEU A 61 22.77 7.15 -2.04
C LEU A 61 22.01 7.73 -0.84
N MET A 62 20.72 7.94 -1.01
CA MET A 62 19.87 8.56 0.00
C MET A 62 19.43 7.57 1.07
N GLU A 63 19.27 8.08 2.30
CA GLU A 63 18.55 7.38 3.35
C GLU A 63 17.07 7.25 2.98
N PHE A 64 16.50 6.07 3.24
CA PHE A 64 15.07 5.85 3.05
C PHE A 64 14.48 4.90 4.11
N VAL A 65 13.16 4.92 4.21
CA VAL A 65 12.36 3.97 5.01
C VAL A 65 11.41 3.26 4.08
N ALA A 66 11.32 1.93 4.21
CA ALA A 66 10.43 1.15 3.37
C ALA A 66 9.87 -0.09 4.07
N LEU A 67 8.77 -0.61 3.49
CA LEU A 67 8.14 -1.87 3.83
C LEU A 67 8.83 -3.01 3.06
N PHE A 68 9.22 -4.06 3.78
CA PHE A 68 9.87 -5.27 3.27
C PHE A 68 9.14 -6.53 3.71
N ASP A 69 9.26 -7.59 2.94
CA ASP A 69 8.91 -8.94 3.40
C ASP A 69 9.94 -9.42 4.43
N ALA A 70 9.50 -10.11 5.47
CA ALA A 70 10.41 -10.64 6.49
C ALA A 70 11.42 -11.64 5.91
N ARG A 71 11.03 -12.42 4.89
CA ARG A 71 11.90 -13.39 4.20
C ARG A 71 13.03 -12.74 3.38
N ASP A 72 12.91 -11.45 3.02
CA ASP A 72 13.96 -10.72 2.33
C ASP A 72 15.01 -10.23 3.33
N LEU A 73 15.96 -11.11 3.66
CA LEU A 73 16.99 -10.86 4.68
C LEU A 73 17.99 -9.75 4.30
N ASN A 74 18.04 -9.36 3.04
CA ASN A 74 19.01 -8.39 2.50
C ASN A 74 18.34 -7.07 2.09
N ASP A 75 17.06 -6.88 2.38
CA ASP A 75 16.30 -5.66 2.02
C ASP A 75 16.37 -5.35 0.51
N THR A 76 16.30 -6.37 -0.34
CA THR A 76 16.50 -6.24 -1.78
C THR A 76 15.29 -5.70 -2.51
N ALA A 77 14.07 -5.91 -1.97
CA ALA A 77 12.80 -5.57 -2.59
C ALA A 77 11.93 -4.71 -1.66
N ALA A 78 11.86 -3.40 -1.91
CA ALA A 78 10.98 -2.48 -1.19
C ALA A 78 9.59 -2.48 -1.81
N TRP A 79 8.52 -2.57 -0.99
CA TRP A 79 7.14 -2.65 -1.47
C TRP A 79 6.35 -1.35 -1.35
N MET A 80 6.81 -0.41 -0.56
CA MET A 80 6.41 0.99 -0.47
C MET A 80 7.40 1.70 0.45
N GLY A 81 7.77 2.94 0.14
CA GLY A 81 8.71 3.69 0.96
C GLY A 81 8.84 5.15 0.54
N PHE A 82 9.65 5.88 1.32
CA PHE A 82 10.02 7.27 1.06
C PHE A 82 11.45 7.52 1.52
N ASN A 83 12.10 8.51 0.92
CA ASN A 83 13.48 8.88 1.24
C ASN A 83 13.61 10.28 1.87
N GLU A 84 14.82 10.62 2.28
CA GLU A 84 15.14 11.89 2.92
C GLU A 84 14.93 13.13 2.05
N ALA A 85 14.82 12.95 0.72
CA ALA A 85 14.45 14.02 -0.21
C ALA A 85 12.93 14.22 -0.33
N GLY A 86 12.11 13.39 0.34
CA GLY A 86 10.65 13.45 0.28
C GLY A 86 10.05 12.79 -0.96
N PHE A 87 10.85 12.09 -1.77
CA PHE A 87 10.34 11.22 -2.81
C PHE A 87 9.77 9.95 -2.18
N ALA A 88 8.56 9.58 -2.59
CA ALA A 88 7.90 8.38 -2.14
C ALA A 88 7.40 7.56 -3.33
N ILE A 89 7.43 6.23 -3.19
CA ILE A 89 7.04 5.30 -4.24
C ILE A 89 6.31 4.09 -3.67
N MET A 90 5.33 3.60 -4.42
CA MET A 90 4.66 2.31 -4.20
C MET A 90 4.31 1.66 -5.54
N ASN A 91 3.88 0.40 -5.54
CA ASN A 91 3.34 -0.26 -6.72
C ASN A 91 1.99 -0.94 -6.44
N THR A 92 1.24 -1.18 -7.51
CA THR A 92 0.26 -2.28 -7.59
C THR A 92 0.64 -3.16 -8.78
N ALA A 93 0.72 -4.47 -8.58
CA ALA A 93 0.93 -5.38 -9.70
C ALA A 93 -0.17 -5.17 -10.75
N SER A 94 0.20 -5.20 -12.01
CA SER A 94 -0.74 -5.17 -13.13
C SER A 94 -0.70 -6.52 -13.86
N TYR A 95 -1.76 -6.86 -14.57
CA TYR A 95 -1.86 -8.14 -15.26
C TYR A 95 -2.36 -7.97 -16.71
N ASN A 96 -2.23 -6.76 -17.26
CA ASN A 96 -2.76 -6.44 -18.58
C ASN A 96 -1.86 -5.56 -19.45
N LEU A 97 -0.55 -5.44 -19.12
CA LEU A 97 0.39 -4.60 -19.85
C LEU A 97 1.31 -5.38 -20.79
N ASN A 98 1.92 -6.48 -20.32
CA ASN A 98 2.99 -7.17 -21.05
C ASN A 98 2.48 -8.20 -22.08
N GLY A 99 1.28 -8.73 -21.87
CA GLY A 99 0.77 -9.81 -22.70
C GLY A 99 1.68 -11.03 -22.64
N ASN A 100 1.96 -11.63 -23.82
CA ASN A 100 2.90 -12.76 -23.95
C ASN A 100 4.15 -12.31 -24.69
N ASP A 101 4.98 -11.49 -24.04
CA ASP A 101 6.23 -10.92 -24.62
C ASP A 101 7.47 -11.84 -24.48
N GLY A 102 7.29 -13.02 -23.84
CA GLY A 102 8.34 -14.04 -23.69
C GLY A 102 9.38 -13.72 -22.60
N VAL A 103 9.24 -12.64 -21.85
CA VAL A 103 10.14 -12.30 -20.76
C VAL A 103 9.93 -13.26 -19.58
N LYS A 104 11.01 -13.90 -19.12
CA LYS A 104 10.95 -14.92 -18.06
C LYS A 104 11.33 -14.39 -16.68
N ASN A 105 12.22 -13.38 -16.63
CA ASN A 105 12.65 -12.78 -15.37
C ASN A 105 11.75 -11.59 -15.05
N MET A 106 10.70 -11.85 -14.28
CA MET A 106 9.66 -10.93 -13.85
C MET A 106 9.70 -10.74 -12.33
N ASP A 107 8.78 -9.95 -11.78
CA ASP A 107 8.63 -9.70 -10.33
C ASP A 107 9.79 -8.87 -9.73
N ARG A 108 10.32 -7.92 -10.54
CA ARG A 108 11.42 -7.04 -10.14
C ARG A 108 10.95 -5.66 -9.66
N GLU A 109 9.67 -5.52 -9.38
CA GLU A 109 9.06 -4.26 -8.96
C GLU A 109 9.67 -3.74 -7.66
N GLY A 110 9.87 -4.62 -6.68
CA GLY A 110 10.47 -4.26 -5.40
C GLY A 110 11.93 -3.82 -5.52
N GLU A 111 12.72 -4.47 -6.39
CA GLU A 111 14.10 -4.07 -6.70
C GLU A 111 14.13 -2.68 -7.36
N LEU A 112 13.24 -2.43 -8.31
CA LEU A 112 13.13 -1.14 -8.99
C LEU A 112 12.75 -0.03 -8.02
N MET A 113 11.81 -0.28 -7.12
CA MET A 113 11.40 0.70 -6.10
C MET A 113 12.52 0.99 -5.11
N ARG A 114 13.25 -0.03 -4.63
CA ARG A 114 14.42 0.19 -3.79
C ARG A 114 15.46 1.03 -4.50
N TYR A 115 15.78 0.71 -5.75
CA TYR A 115 16.73 1.47 -6.56
C TYR A 115 16.32 2.93 -6.74
N ALA A 116 15.01 3.19 -6.94
CA ALA A 116 14.46 4.53 -7.03
C ALA A 116 14.55 5.30 -5.69
N LEU A 117 14.23 4.65 -4.57
CA LEU A 117 14.32 5.25 -3.23
C LEU A 117 15.74 5.72 -2.90
N GLU A 118 16.75 5.02 -3.36
CA GLU A 118 18.16 5.39 -3.16
C GLU A 118 18.58 6.61 -4.00
N ARG A 119 17.89 6.94 -5.13
CA ARG A 119 18.44 7.83 -6.18
C ARG A 119 17.51 8.94 -6.63
N CYS A 120 16.20 8.72 -6.63
CA CYS A 120 15.23 9.70 -7.13
C CYS A 120 14.84 10.70 -6.03
N LYS A 121 14.73 11.97 -6.39
CA LYS A 121 14.23 13.05 -5.52
C LYS A 121 12.88 13.58 -5.99
N THR A 122 12.57 13.40 -7.26
CA THR A 122 11.40 13.96 -7.93
C THR A 122 10.68 12.91 -8.77
N VAL A 123 9.44 13.20 -9.15
CA VAL A 123 8.67 12.43 -10.13
C VAL A 123 9.43 12.32 -11.46
N ASP A 124 10.08 13.41 -11.90
CA ASP A 124 10.84 13.45 -13.14
C ASP A 124 12.12 12.61 -13.07
N ASP A 125 12.78 12.52 -11.91
CA ASP A 125 13.92 11.61 -11.72
C ASP A 125 13.49 10.15 -11.95
N PHE A 126 12.33 9.75 -11.44
CA PHE A 126 11.81 8.40 -11.65
C PHE A 126 11.46 8.15 -13.13
N GLU A 127 10.87 9.12 -13.81
CA GLU A 127 10.64 9.04 -15.25
C GLU A 127 11.95 8.90 -16.03
N GLY A 128 12.97 9.69 -15.68
CA GLY A 128 14.32 9.60 -16.22
C GLY A 128 14.95 8.21 -16.00
N LEU A 129 14.75 7.65 -14.80
CA LEU A 129 15.19 6.30 -14.47
C LEU A 129 14.53 5.25 -15.38
N LEU A 130 13.21 5.29 -15.55
CA LEU A 130 12.49 4.38 -16.43
C LEU A 130 12.94 4.48 -17.89
N LYS A 131 13.33 5.68 -18.35
CA LYS A 131 13.87 5.88 -19.71
C LYS A 131 15.25 5.25 -19.91
N THR A 132 16.10 5.27 -18.91
CA THR A 132 17.53 4.93 -19.00
C THR A 132 17.85 3.48 -18.63
N LEU A 133 17.02 2.83 -17.80
CA LEU A 133 17.25 1.43 -17.40
C LEU A 133 17.20 0.48 -18.61
N PRO A 134 18.10 -0.54 -18.63
CA PRO A 134 18.09 -1.59 -19.65
C PRO A 134 16.73 -2.30 -19.73
N LYS A 135 16.34 -2.67 -20.96
CA LYS A 135 15.11 -3.43 -21.23
C LYS A 135 15.44 -4.89 -21.57
N PRO A 136 14.57 -5.86 -21.23
CA PRO A 136 13.31 -5.69 -20.51
C PRO A 136 13.51 -5.34 -19.04
N LEU A 137 12.56 -4.57 -18.44
CA LEU A 137 12.63 -4.18 -17.03
C LEU A 137 12.36 -5.34 -16.05
N GLY A 138 11.62 -6.35 -16.49
CA GLY A 138 11.16 -7.46 -15.64
C GLY A 138 10.03 -7.07 -14.69
N VAL A 139 9.18 -6.12 -15.10
CA VAL A 139 8.06 -5.60 -14.29
C VAL A 139 6.75 -5.57 -15.05
N GLU A 140 5.65 -5.65 -14.31
CA GLU A 140 4.30 -5.38 -14.80
C GLU A 140 3.47 -4.73 -13.69
N ALA A 141 3.53 -3.39 -13.58
CA ALA A 141 2.96 -2.69 -12.44
C ALA A 141 2.54 -1.24 -12.73
N ASN A 142 1.67 -0.74 -11.88
CA ASN A 142 1.39 0.69 -11.73
C ASN A 142 2.27 1.21 -10.59
N PHE A 143 3.33 1.96 -10.90
CA PHE A 143 4.13 2.65 -9.90
C PHE A 143 3.50 4.01 -9.60
N GLY A 144 3.10 4.23 -8.35
CA GLY A 144 2.65 5.52 -7.86
C GLY A 144 3.77 6.25 -7.16
N VAL A 145 3.98 7.53 -7.48
CA VAL A 145 5.03 8.36 -6.89
C VAL A 145 4.51 9.72 -6.49
N ILE A 146 5.07 10.31 -5.43
CA ILE A 146 4.94 11.72 -5.05
C ILE A 146 6.31 12.29 -4.69
N ASP A 147 6.46 13.61 -4.71
CA ASP A 147 7.68 14.31 -4.33
C ASP A 147 7.44 15.51 -3.41
N ALA A 148 8.54 16.11 -2.91
CA ALA A 148 8.50 17.24 -2.00
C ALA A 148 8.05 18.57 -2.66
N ALA A 149 7.95 18.62 -3.99
CA ALA A 149 7.37 19.76 -4.71
C ALA A 149 5.84 19.68 -4.81
N GLY A 150 5.24 18.58 -4.32
CA GLY A 150 3.80 18.34 -4.38
C GLY A 150 3.33 17.68 -5.68
N ASN A 151 4.26 17.25 -6.55
CA ASN A 151 3.93 16.50 -7.75
C ASN A 151 3.58 15.06 -7.38
N GLY A 152 2.78 14.42 -8.24
CA GLY A 152 2.45 13.01 -8.14
C GLY A 152 2.11 12.43 -9.50
N ALA A 153 2.37 11.15 -9.72
CA ALA A 153 2.00 10.47 -10.95
C ALA A 153 1.91 8.96 -10.75
N TYR A 154 1.09 8.30 -11.58
CA TYR A 154 1.23 6.88 -11.84
C TYR A 154 2.01 6.65 -13.13
N PHE A 155 2.90 5.66 -13.08
CA PHE A 155 3.58 5.10 -14.24
C PHE A 155 3.12 3.66 -14.44
N GLU A 156 2.23 3.44 -15.39
CA GLU A 156 1.79 2.11 -15.81
C GLU A 156 2.89 1.49 -16.65
N THR A 157 3.68 0.60 -16.05
CA THR A 157 4.99 0.18 -16.56
C THR A 157 5.01 -1.31 -16.86
N GLY A 158 5.33 -1.64 -18.10
CA GLY A 158 5.64 -2.99 -18.55
C GLY A 158 7.15 -3.16 -18.87
N ASN A 159 7.49 -4.29 -19.49
CA ASN A 159 8.88 -4.64 -19.78
C ASN A 159 9.62 -3.64 -20.67
N TYR A 160 8.96 -3.00 -21.61
CA TYR A 160 9.59 -2.19 -22.65
C TYR A 160 9.12 -0.74 -22.69
N LYS A 161 7.96 -0.44 -22.10
CA LYS A 161 7.32 0.88 -22.16
C LYS A 161 6.58 1.19 -20.88
N TYR A 162 6.30 2.48 -20.67
CA TYR A 162 5.40 2.96 -19.65
C TYR A 162 4.45 4.02 -20.21
N VAL A 163 3.35 4.25 -19.49
CA VAL A 163 2.44 5.39 -19.71
C VAL A 163 2.33 6.15 -18.39
N LYS A 164 2.57 7.46 -18.44
CA LYS A 164 2.48 8.35 -17.27
C LYS A 164 1.08 8.97 -17.19
N PHE A 165 0.56 9.05 -15.97
CA PHE A 165 -0.67 9.75 -15.61
C PHE A 165 -0.33 10.74 -14.50
N ASP A 166 -0.25 12.03 -14.85
CA ASP A 166 0.07 13.08 -13.90
C ASP A 166 -1.12 13.41 -13.00
N LEU A 167 -0.85 13.63 -11.70
CA LEU A 167 -1.85 14.07 -10.73
C LEU A 167 -2.39 15.47 -11.07
N ALA A 168 -1.56 16.31 -11.70
CA ALA A 168 -1.95 17.65 -12.14
C ALA A 168 -3.07 17.63 -13.19
N ASP A 169 -3.15 16.56 -14.00
CA ASP A 169 -4.16 16.37 -15.04
C ASP A 169 -5.44 15.69 -14.51
N ALA A 170 -5.41 15.22 -13.27
CA ALA A 170 -6.56 14.57 -12.65
C ALA A 170 -7.64 15.61 -12.30
N GLN A 171 -8.79 15.57 -12.99
CA GLN A 171 -9.90 16.52 -12.78
C GLN A 171 -10.34 16.59 -11.32
N ASP A 172 -10.42 15.44 -10.66
CA ASP A 172 -10.86 15.33 -9.26
C ASP A 172 -9.70 15.42 -8.27
N GLY A 173 -8.46 15.68 -8.72
CA GLY A 173 -7.28 15.78 -7.85
C GLY A 173 -6.87 14.47 -7.19
N ILE A 174 -7.33 13.32 -7.71
CA ILE A 174 -7.04 11.99 -7.22
C ILE A 174 -6.81 11.01 -8.37
N LEU A 175 -5.81 10.14 -8.22
CA LEU A 175 -5.58 9.01 -9.11
C LEU A 175 -5.69 7.71 -8.31
N MET A 176 -6.36 6.70 -8.85
CA MET A 176 -6.56 5.40 -8.20
C MET A 176 -6.09 4.28 -9.11
N ARG A 177 -5.49 3.22 -8.55
CA ARG A 177 -5.13 2.00 -9.27
C ARG A 177 -5.33 0.77 -8.39
N THR A 178 -5.77 -0.29 -9.03
CA THR A 178 -5.76 -1.64 -8.46
C THR A 178 -4.82 -2.54 -9.28
N ASN A 179 -5.22 -3.75 -9.62
CA ASN A 179 -4.36 -4.70 -10.33
C ASN A 179 -4.66 -4.75 -11.84
N TYR A 180 -4.90 -3.59 -12.42
CA TYR A 180 -4.94 -3.37 -13.86
C TYR A 180 -4.47 -1.94 -14.18
N SER A 181 -3.98 -1.78 -15.38
CA SER A 181 -3.55 -0.51 -15.96
C SER A 181 -4.59 -0.01 -16.94
N TYR A 182 -4.87 1.29 -16.93
CA TYR A 182 -5.83 1.91 -17.85
C TYR A 182 -5.31 1.88 -19.30
N SER A 183 -3.99 1.95 -19.48
CA SER A 183 -3.32 1.82 -20.78
C SER A 183 -3.16 0.38 -21.26
N GLY A 184 -3.49 -0.60 -20.42
CA GLY A 184 -3.36 -2.02 -20.72
C GLY A 184 -4.52 -2.60 -21.52
N VAL A 185 -4.47 -3.91 -21.74
CA VAL A 185 -5.52 -4.63 -22.45
C VAL A 185 -6.78 -4.64 -21.60
N LYS A 186 -7.90 -4.15 -22.17
CA LYS A 186 -9.19 -4.06 -21.49
C LYS A 186 -9.65 -5.44 -20.98
N ASP A 187 -10.22 -5.47 -19.78
CA ASP A 187 -10.82 -6.65 -19.15
C ASP A 187 -9.86 -7.83 -18.93
N LYS A 188 -8.53 -7.58 -18.91
CA LYS A 188 -7.50 -8.60 -18.64
C LYS A 188 -6.84 -8.50 -17.28
N GLY A 189 -7.11 -7.42 -16.53
CA GLY A 189 -6.58 -7.25 -15.16
C GLY A 189 -7.56 -7.70 -14.08
N MET A 190 -7.30 -7.29 -12.84
CA MET A 190 -8.09 -7.62 -11.66
C MET A 190 -8.37 -6.37 -10.80
N GLY A 191 -9.37 -6.47 -9.91
CA GLY A 191 -9.64 -5.42 -8.91
C GLY A 191 -10.62 -4.35 -9.34
N TYR A 192 -11.36 -4.52 -10.42
CA TYR A 192 -12.35 -3.56 -10.90
C TYR A 192 -13.44 -3.22 -9.88
N VAL A 193 -13.87 -4.21 -9.07
CA VAL A 193 -14.85 -3.98 -8.00
C VAL A 193 -14.22 -3.18 -6.86
N ARG A 194 -12.95 -3.48 -6.50
CA ARG A 194 -12.22 -2.75 -5.44
C ARG A 194 -12.00 -1.28 -5.81
N GLU A 195 -11.71 -0.97 -7.07
CA GLU A 195 -11.64 0.44 -7.53
C GLU A 195 -12.98 1.15 -7.38
N LYS A 196 -14.11 0.49 -7.72
CA LYS A 196 -15.45 1.06 -7.52
C LYS A 196 -15.77 1.25 -6.03
N ASN A 197 -15.35 0.31 -5.17
CA ASN A 197 -15.47 0.44 -3.73
C ASN A 197 -14.71 1.67 -3.22
N GLU A 198 -13.44 1.80 -3.65
CA GLU A 198 -12.57 2.93 -3.31
C GLU A 198 -13.18 4.27 -3.72
N LYS A 199 -13.65 4.39 -4.97
CA LYS A 199 -14.33 5.58 -5.48
C LYS A 199 -15.56 5.95 -4.65
N ALA A 200 -16.39 4.96 -4.33
CA ALA A 200 -17.62 5.18 -3.56
C ALA A 200 -17.32 5.64 -2.13
N LEU A 201 -16.31 5.04 -1.49
CA LEU A 201 -15.92 5.37 -0.11
C LEU A 201 -15.21 6.73 -0.03
N LEU A 202 -14.44 7.12 -1.04
CA LEU A 202 -13.73 8.41 -1.07
C LEU A 202 -14.62 9.58 -1.52
N ALA A 203 -15.70 9.34 -2.26
CA ALA A 203 -16.52 10.42 -2.83
C ALA A 203 -16.99 11.46 -1.80
N PRO A 204 -17.46 11.12 -0.57
CA PRO A 204 -17.83 12.11 0.43
C PRO A 204 -16.64 12.97 0.88
N HIS A 205 -15.46 12.38 1.04
CA HIS A 205 -14.23 13.04 1.46
C HIS A 205 -13.65 13.96 0.38
N VAL A 206 -13.75 13.53 -0.89
CA VAL A 206 -13.39 14.37 -2.04
C VAL A 206 -14.28 15.61 -2.08
N ALA A 207 -15.58 15.45 -1.90
CA ALA A 207 -16.54 16.56 -1.88
C ALA A 207 -16.31 17.52 -0.69
N ALA A 208 -15.92 17.00 0.47
CA ALA A 208 -15.63 17.77 1.68
C ALA A 208 -14.21 18.35 1.70
N GLN A 209 -13.30 17.86 0.86
CA GLN A 209 -11.87 18.21 0.87
C GLN A 209 -11.22 17.96 2.25
N ASP A 210 -11.60 16.89 2.93
CA ASP A 210 -11.19 16.56 4.30
C ASP A 210 -10.38 15.27 4.41
N ILE A 211 -9.81 14.80 3.30
CA ILE A 211 -9.03 13.56 3.25
C ILE A 211 -7.83 13.65 4.20
N THR A 212 -7.67 12.64 5.04
CA THR A 212 -6.55 12.46 5.96
C THR A 212 -5.98 11.05 5.81
N PRO A 213 -4.77 10.75 6.31
CA PRO A 213 -4.25 9.38 6.37
C PRO A 213 -5.20 8.41 7.07
N ALA A 214 -5.98 8.86 8.07
CA ALA A 214 -6.94 8.05 8.80
C ALA A 214 -8.11 7.57 7.91
N VAL A 215 -8.54 8.33 6.91
CA VAL A 215 -9.56 7.90 5.95
C VAL A 215 -9.15 6.57 5.30
N PHE A 216 -7.89 6.43 4.93
CA PHE A 216 -7.39 5.20 4.30
C PHE A 216 -7.21 4.06 5.29
N THR A 217 -6.54 4.28 6.42
CA THR A 217 -6.20 3.21 7.36
C THR A 217 -7.36 2.79 8.26
N GLU A 218 -8.27 3.72 8.59
CA GLU A 218 -9.38 3.47 9.53
C GLU A 218 -10.72 3.24 8.85
N GLU A 219 -10.91 3.77 7.62
CA GLU A 219 -12.17 3.61 6.90
C GLU A 219 -12.01 2.65 5.73
N LEU A 220 -11.26 3.01 4.68
CA LEU A 220 -11.15 2.19 3.48
C LEU A 220 -10.60 0.78 3.77
N SER A 221 -9.53 0.70 4.56
CA SER A 221 -8.88 -0.58 4.87
C SER A 221 -9.58 -1.41 5.95
N ARG A 222 -10.75 -0.95 6.43
CA ARG A 222 -11.55 -1.63 7.46
C ARG A 222 -13.03 -1.77 7.12
N THR A 223 -13.46 -1.24 5.97
CA THR A 223 -14.86 -1.31 5.52
C THR A 223 -15.04 -2.49 4.57
N PHE A 224 -16.08 -3.28 4.85
CA PHE A 224 -16.48 -4.42 4.01
C PHE A 224 -17.64 -4.02 3.09
N TYR A 225 -17.43 -2.91 2.36
CA TYR A 225 -18.35 -2.43 1.34
C TYR A 225 -18.08 -3.12 0.01
N ASN A 226 -19.12 -3.56 -0.66
CA ASN A 226 -19.06 -4.12 -2.01
C ASN A 226 -20.01 -3.34 -2.94
N SER A 227 -19.46 -2.53 -3.82
CA SER A 227 -20.20 -1.69 -4.75
C SER A 227 -20.99 -2.48 -5.78
N GLN A 228 -20.55 -3.69 -6.14
CA GLN A 228 -21.27 -4.56 -7.09
C GLN A 228 -22.57 -5.09 -6.49
N LEU A 229 -22.59 -5.32 -5.17
CA LEU A 229 -23.76 -5.76 -4.43
C LEU A 229 -24.57 -4.59 -3.85
N GLY A 230 -24.00 -3.37 -3.85
CA GLY A 230 -24.60 -2.20 -3.19
C GLY A 230 -24.75 -2.39 -1.68
N LYS A 231 -23.89 -3.22 -1.04
CA LYS A 231 -24.03 -3.61 0.36
C LYS A 231 -22.77 -3.30 1.17
N ASP A 232 -22.96 -2.66 2.32
CA ASP A 232 -21.93 -2.51 3.37
C ASP A 232 -22.15 -3.60 4.43
N PHE A 233 -21.33 -4.65 4.35
CA PHE A 233 -21.38 -5.75 5.31
C PHE A 233 -20.87 -5.34 6.69
N THR A 234 -20.06 -4.31 6.82
CA THR A 234 -19.57 -3.78 8.10
C THR A 234 -20.73 -3.43 9.04
N ARG A 235 -21.87 -3.02 8.47
CA ARG A 235 -23.07 -2.55 9.20
C ARG A 235 -24.26 -3.49 9.05
N SER A 236 -24.08 -4.67 8.44
CA SER A 236 -25.18 -5.56 8.12
C SER A 236 -25.71 -6.36 9.32
N GLY A 237 -24.91 -6.47 10.39
CA GLY A 237 -25.20 -7.36 11.52
C GLY A 237 -24.88 -8.83 11.26
N ASP A 238 -24.36 -9.17 10.08
CA ASP A 238 -23.91 -10.53 9.74
C ASP A 238 -22.70 -10.92 10.60
N SER A 239 -22.71 -12.13 11.17
CA SER A 239 -21.58 -12.65 11.94
C SER A 239 -20.48 -13.20 11.05
N TRP A 240 -20.84 -13.73 9.89
CA TRP A 240 -19.93 -14.34 8.91
C TRP A 240 -20.23 -13.83 7.52
N ILE A 241 -19.17 -13.52 6.76
CA ILE A 241 -19.28 -13.12 5.37
C ILE A 241 -18.22 -13.83 4.52
N VAL A 242 -18.42 -13.88 3.21
CA VAL A 242 -17.43 -14.38 2.28
C VAL A 242 -16.46 -13.26 1.93
N ASP A 243 -15.17 -13.53 2.05
CA ASP A 243 -14.08 -12.60 1.69
C ASP A 243 -13.97 -12.49 0.17
N GLN A 244 -14.65 -11.48 -0.40
CA GLN A 244 -14.73 -11.28 -1.84
C GLN A 244 -14.76 -9.81 -2.24
N ASP A 245 -13.75 -9.38 -2.99
CA ASP A 245 -13.64 -8.05 -3.62
C ASP A 245 -13.75 -6.83 -2.66
N PHE A 246 -13.51 -7.02 -1.37
CA PHE A 246 -13.33 -5.92 -0.43
C PHE A 246 -11.93 -5.30 -0.57
N ILE A 247 -11.75 -4.08 -0.06
CA ILE A 247 -10.41 -3.49 0.07
C ILE A 247 -9.62 -4.31 1.10
N PRO A 248 -10.07 -4.47 2.38
CA PRO A 248 -9.41 -5.40 3.30
C PRO A 248 -9.81 -6.84 2.98
N ARG A 249 -8.83 -7.68 2.66
CA ARG A 249 -9.04 -9.09 2.31
C ARG A 249 -8.13 -10.00 3.12
N ARG A 250 -8.39 -11.31 3.10
CA ARG A 250 -7.58 -12.29 3.80
C ARG A 250 -6.08 -12.16 3.53
N ILE A 251 -5.70 -11.76 2.31
CA ILE A 251 -4.30 -11.57 1.91
C ILE A 251 -3.79 -10.14 2.13
N SER A 252 -4.57 -9.23 2.73
CA SER A 252 -4.08 -7.90 3.11
C SER A 252 -3.06 -8.02 4.25
N THR A 253 -1.92 -7.34 4.08
CA THR A 253 -0.75 -7.43 4.97
C THR A 253 -0.23 -6.08 5.45
N ALA A 254 -0.71 -4.99 4.88
CA ALA A 254 -0.48 -3.64 5.38
C ALA A 254 -1.46 -2.65 4.75
N SER A 255 -1.78 -1.56 5.46
CA SER A 255 -2.28 -0.33 4.89
C SER A 255 -1.28 0.77 5.19
N VAL A 256 -0.72 1.39 4.17
CA VAL A 256 0.36 2.38 4.28
C VAL A 256 -0.05 3.66 3.58
N VAL A 257 0.06 4.79 4.28
CA VAL A 257 -0.12 6.13 3.72
C VAL A 257 1.16 6.92 3.91
N ILE A 258 1.78 7.38 2.83
CA ILE A 258 2.86 8.36 2.92
C ILE A 258 2.25 9.74 2.71
N GLU A 259 2.32 10.55 3.77
CA GLU A 259 1.92 11.94 3.79
C GLU A 259 3.13 12.79 3.41
N GLY A 260 3.11 13.35 2.21
CA GLY A 260 4.17 14.21 1.70
C GLY A 260 4.27 15.53 2.44
N VAL A 261 5.01 16.46 1.91
CA VAL A 261 5.18 17.81 2.48
C VAL A 261 4.48 18.87 1.63
N ILE A 262 4.13 19.99 2.24
CA ILE A 262 3.71 21.17 1.50
C ILE A 262 4.94 21.74 0.78
N PRO A 263 4.84 22.21 -0.49
CA PRO A 263 5.96 22.79 -1.20
C PRO A 263 6.68 23.87 -0.37
N GLY A 264 8.01 23.72 -0.22
CA GLY A 264 8.84 24.61 0.60
C GLY A 264 9.06 24.17 2.06
N GLU A 265 8.31 23.18 2.56
CA GLU A 265 8.65 22.53 3.82
C GLU A 265 9.93 21.66 3.69
N SER A 266 10.46 21.23 4.81
CA SER A 266 11.57 20.28 4.82
C SER A 266 11.07 18.89 4.37
N PRO A 267 11.72 18.24 3.39
CA PRO A 267 11.40 16.87 3.00
C PRO A 267 11.46 15.86 4.16
N LEU A 268 12.29 16.12 5.19
CA LEU A 268 12.39 15.31 6.40
C LEU A 268 11.12 15.27 7.25
N LEU A 269 10.10 16.03 6.88
CA LEU A 269 8.76 15.99 7.50
C LEU A 269 7.79 15.06 6.76
N THR A 270 8.23 14.38 5.70
CA THR A 270 7.47 13.29 5.08
C THR A 270 7.22 12.22 6.12
N THR A 271 5.96 11.79 6.24
CA THR A 271 5.50 10.89 7.30
C THR A 271 4.84 9.67 6.70
N MET A 272 5.26 8.47 7.08
CA MET A 272 4.53 7.24 6.76
C MET A 272 3.62 6.89 7.93
N TRP A 273 2.33 6.70 7.64
CA TRP A 273 1.35 6.15 8.56
C TRP A 273 1.09 4.70 8.14
N ILE A 274 1.35 3.76 9.04
CA ILE A 274 1.26 2.34 8.70
C ILE A 274 0.46 1.53 9.71
N ALA A 275 -0.52 0.79 9.20
CA ALA A 275 -1.17 -0.34 9.86
C ALA A 275 -0.51 -1.62 9.34
N LEU A 276 0.53 -2.11 10.03
CA LEU A 276 1.32 -3.27 9.62
C LEU A 276 0.64 -4.59 10.02
N GLY A 277 0.57 -5.53 9.09
CA GLY A 277 -0.25 -6.75 9.17
C GLY A 277 -1.65 -6.51 8.60
N TYR A 278 -2.62 -7.37 8.91
CA TYR A 278 -4.01 -7.25 8.46
C TYR A 278 -4.67 -5.97 9.01
N PRO A 279 -5.00 -4.96 8.19
CA PRO A 279 -5.37 -3.63 8.66
C PRO A 279 -6.54 -3.60 9.64
N PRO A 280 -7.62 -4.43 9.49
CA PRO A 280 -8.70 -4.49 10.47
C PRO A 280 -8.28 -4.93 11.88
N CYS A 281 -7.09 -5.52 12.03
CA CYS A 281 -6.55 -6.02 13.30
C CYS A 281 -5.31 -5.25 13.79
N ALA A 282 -4.88 -4.18 13.08
CA ALA A 282 -3.62 -3.51 13.28
C ALA A 282 -3.74 -2.17 14.01
N GLU A 283 -2.80 -1.87 14.88
CA GLU A 283 -2.51 -0.52 15.34
C GLU A 283 -1.80 0.29 14.24
N VAL A 284 -2.00 1.63 14.24
CA VAL A 284 -1.33 2.56 13.32
C VAL A 284 -0.09 3.14 14.00
N TYR A 285 0.99 3.26 13.24
CA TYR A 285 2.23 3.90 13.64
C TYR A 285 2.58 5.03 12.68
N ALA A 286 3.19 6.09 13.21
CA ALA A 286 3.83 7.14 12.42
C ALA A 286 5.33 6.86 12.33
N VAL A 287 5.90 7.02 11.13
CA VAL A 287 7.28 6.67 10.81
C VAL A 287 7.95 7.79 10.02
N TRP A 288 9.23 8.04 10.30
CA TRP A 288 10.08 9.05 9.67
C TRP A 288 11.46 8.51 9.32
N THR A 289 12.21 9.22 8.50
CA THR A 289 13.66 9.04 8.37
C THR A 289 14.37 9.49 9.68
N GLY A 290 15.61 9.07 9.85
CA GLY A 290 16.42 9.36 11.06
C GLY A 290 16.42 8.20 12.06
N GLU A 291 17.34 8.26 13.04
CA GLU A 291 17.61 7.14 13.95
C GLU A 291 16.40 6.68 14.76
N ASP A 292 15.59 7.61 15.23
CA ASP A 292 14.40 7.34 16.03
C ASP A 292 13.12 7.37 15.19
N GLY A 293 13.24 7.18 13.87
CA GLY A 293 12.11 7.33 12.94
C GLY A 293 11.20 6.13 12.87
N VAL A 294 11.71 4.93 13.12
CA VAL A 294 10.97 3.66 13.04
C VAL A 294 10.85 3.05 14.43
N ALA A 295 9.61 2.75 14.85
CA ALA A 295 9.39 2.10 16.13
C ALA A 295 9.95 0.66 16.12
N PRO A 296 10.61 0.19 17.19
CA PRO A 296 11.21 -1.15 17.24
C PRO A 296 10.24 -2.28 16.96
N GLU A 297 8.96 -2.12 17.28
CA GLU A 297 7.93 -3.13 17.03
C GLU A 297 7.64 -3.36 15.55
N LEU A 298 8.03 -2.42 14.68
CA LEU A 298 7.85 -2.50 13.23
C LEU A 298 9.04 -3.15 12.53
N THR A 299 10.22 -3.15 13.15
CA THR A 299 11.46 -3.68 12.56
C THR A 299 11.57 -5.19 12.74
N GLY A 300 12.40 -5.85 11.92
CA GLY A 300 12.72 -7.27 12.04
C GLY A 300 13.64 -7.55 13.23
N THR A 301 13.06 -7.85 14.37
CA THR A 301 13.80 -8.05 15.64
C THR A 301 13.87 -9.48 16.14
N THR A 302 13.17 -10.41 15.47
CA THR A 302 13.15 -11.85 15.82
C THR A 302 14.19 -12.63 15.03
N ALA A 303 14.44 -13.89 15.40
CA ALA A 303 15.33 -14.79 14.66
C ALA A 303 14.90 -14.99 13.19
N ASP A 304 13.59 -14.88 12.92
CA ASP A 304 13.00 -15.04 11.59
C ASP A 304 12.84 -13.69 10.86
N ASN A 305 13.45 -12.63 11.37
CA ASN A 305 13.35 -11.27 10.85
C ASN A 305 11.89 -10.74 10.83
N HIS A 306 11.03 -11.26 11.70
CA HIS A 306 9.66 -10.82 11.87
C HIS A 306 9.57 -9.54 12.71
N SER A 307 8.60 -8.69 12.43
CA SER A 307 8.24 -7.59 13.32
C SER A 307 7.26 -8.07 14.41
N VAL A 308 7.48 -7.61 15.63
CA VAL A 308 6.58 -7.90 16.76
C VAL A 308 5.14 -7.46 16.47
N GLN A 309 4.99 -6.32 15.80
CA GLN A 309 3.67 -5.82 15.42
C GLN A 309 2.97 -6.75 14.43
N CYS A 310 3.68 -7.19 13.38
CA CYS A 310 3.09 -8.08 12.37
C CYS A 310 2.66 -9.42 12.97
N ASP A 311 3.49 -10.01 13.83
CA ASP A 311 3.17 -11.27 14.53
C ASP A 311 1.93 -11.13 15.43
N ARG A 312 1.81 -10.02 16.16
CA ARG A 312 0.63 -9.72 16.99
C ARG A 312 -0.63 -9.62 16.15
N VAL A 313 -0.55 -8.94 15.02
CA VAL A 313 -1.68 -8.77 14.09
C VAL A 313 -2.06 -10.08 13.44
N ASN A 314 -1.10 -10.92 13.05
CA ASN A 314 -1.36 -12.23 12.46
C ASN A 314 -2.08 -13.17 13.45
N LYS A 315 -1.77 -13.09 14.76
CA LYS A 315 -2.53 -13.83 15.80
C LYS A 315 -3.99 -13.41 15.85
N ARG A 316 -4.29 -12.10 15.80
CA ARG A 316 -5.67 -11.59 15.75
C ARG A 316 -6.38 -11.98 14.46
N LYS A 317 -5.68 -11.90 13.33
CA LYS A 317 -6.19 -12.29 12.02
C LYS A 317 -6.61 -13.76 11.97
N ALA A 318 -5.87 -14.66 12.64
CA ALA A 318 -6.21 -16.08 12.73
C ALA A 318 -7.59 -16.31 13.38
N GLU A 319 -8.03 -15.42 14.28
CA GLU A 319 -9.38 -15.48 14.87
C GLU A 319 -10.47 -14.99 13.90
N VAL A 320 -10.12 -14.08 12.99
CA VAL A 320 -11.01 -13.57 11.93
C VAL A 320 -11.19 -14.61 10.83
N PHE A 321 -10.10 -15.30 10.47
CA PHE A 321 -10.09 -16.35 9.44
C PHE A 321 -9.69 -17.70 10.08
N PRO A 322 -10.55 -18.31 10.89
CA PRO A 322 -10.18 -19.50 11.67
C PRO A 322 -10.06 -20.78 10.84
N VAL A 323 -10.56 -20.79 9.59
CA VAL A 323 -10.47 -21.94 8.69
C VAL A 323 -9.33 -21.74 7.70
N GLU A 324 -8.29 -22.56 7.80
CA GLU A 324 -7.07 -22.39 7.00
C GLU A 324 -7.11 -23.10 5.65
N ARG A 325 -7.96 -24.11 5.47
CA ARG A 325 -7.96 -24.99 4.31
C ARG A 325 -9.32 -25.08 3.61
N GLY A 326 -9.27 -25.47 2.35
CA GLY A 326 -10.45 -25.69 1.53
C GLY A 326 -11.27 -24.41 1.30
N ASN A 327 -12.54 -24.59 0.97
CA ASN A 327 -13.44 -23.47 0.70
C ASN A 327 -13.76 -22.65 1.96
N GLY A 328 -13.61 -23.25 3.15
CA GLY A 328 -13.81 -22.57 4.43
C GLY A 328 -12.89 -21.35 4.64
N LYS A 329 -11.69 -21.35 4.02
CA LYS A 329 -10.74 -20.23 4.11
C LYS A 329 -11.27 -18.90 3.54
N GLN A 330 -12.35 -18.95 2.74
CA GLN A 330 -12.98 -17.77 2.17
C GLN A 330 -13.94 -17.06 3.16
N TYR A 331 -14.30 -17.71 4.27
CA TYR A 331 -15.21 -17.13 5.23
C TYR A 331 -14.44 -16.38 6.32
N LEU A 332 -14.84 -15.15 6.56
CA LEU A 332 -14.33 -14.36 7.68
C LEU A 332 -15.42 -14.22 8.75
N ASN A 333 -14.99 -14.30 10.02
CA ASN A 333 -15.82 -14.05 11.18
C ASN A 333 -15.87 -12.54 11.44
N LEU A 334 -16.88 -11.87 10.88
CA LEU A 334 -17.03 -10.42 10.98
C LEU A 334 -17.26 -9.97 12.42
N SER A 335 -17.88 -10.81 13.28
CA SER A 335 -18.11 -10.47 14.69
C SER A 335 -16.82 -10.32 15.49
N LYS A 336 -15.69 -10.84 15.02
CA LYS A 336 -14.37 -10.59 15.62
C LYS A 336 -13.85 -9.17 15.32
N LEU A 337 -14.35 -8.54 14.27
CA LEU A 337 -13.98 -7.18 13.87
C LEU A 337 -14.99 -6.14 14.35
N TYR A 338 -16.29 -6.47 14.22
CA TYR A 338 -17.42 -5.63 14.59
C TYR A 338 -18.51 -6.47 15.26
N ASN A 339 -18.96 -6.05 16.42
CA ASN A 339 -20.06 -6.69 17.16
C ASN A 339 -20.86 -5.66 17.96
N ASN A 340 -22.02 -6.06 18.47
CA ASN A 340 -22.92 -5.18 19.22
C ASN A 340 -22.35 -4.77 20.59
N GLU A 341 -21.44 -5.57 21.15
CA GLU A 341 -20.80 -5.34 22.44
C GLU A 341 -19.67 -4.31 22.35
N GLY A 342 -19.27 -3.89 21.13
CA GLY A 342 -18.18 -2.94 20.91
C GLY A 342 -16.77 -3.52 21.18
N THR A 343 -16.63 -4.84 21.23
CA THR A 343 -15.40 -5.54 21.58
C THR A 343 -14.61 -6.06 20.37
N GLY A 344 -15.13 -5.88 19.16
CA GLY A 344 -14.45 -6.26 17.92
C GLY A 344 -13.14 -5.50 17.72
N TYR A 345 -12.20 -6.10 17.01
CA TYR A 345 -10.85 -5.53 16.82
C TYR A 345 -10.89 -4.12 16.20
N CYS A 346 -11.69 -3.88 15.16
CA CYS A 346 -11.83 -2.55 14.58
C CYS A 346 -12.37 -1.52 15.59
N GLN A 347 -13.30 -1.94 16.47
CA GLN A 347 -13.92 -1.08 17.47
C GLN A 347 -12.95 -0.75 18.62
N THR A 348 -12.27 -1.75 19.15
CA THR A 348 -11.31 -1.59 20.27
C THR A 348 -10.02 -0.86 19.86
N LEU A 349 -9.58 -1.03 18.62
CA LEU A 349 -8.40 -0.36 18.10
C LEU A 349 -8.66 1.09 17.70
N LYS A 350 -9.89 1.48 17.42
CA LYS A 350 -10.23 2.84 16.97
C LYS A 350 -9.69 3.92 17.90
N LEU A 351 -9.92 3.79 19.20
CA LEU A 351 -9.45 4.78 20.19
C LEU A 351 -7.91 4.82 20.26
N LYS A 352 -7.26 3.66 20.18
CA LYS A 352 -5.79 3.58 20.17
C LYS A 352 -5.20 4.28 18.96
N ASN A 353 -5.84 4.11 17.79
CA ASN A 353 -5.37 4.71 16.55
C ASN A 353 -5.63 6.23 16.51
N ILE A 354 -6.75 6.71 17.02
CA ILE A 354 -6.98 8.16 17.23
C ILE A 354 -5.83 8.77 18.06
N GLN A 355 -5.44 8.09 19.15
CA GLN A 355 -4.32 8.55 19.98
C GLN A 355 -2.97 8.43 19.26
N ALA A 356 -2.77 7.41 18.43
CA ALA A 356 -1.56 7.25 17.63
C ALA A 356 -1.41 8.40 16.62
N TYR A 357 -2.49 8.75 15.92
CA TYR A 357 -2.50 9.92 15.03
C TYR A 357 -2.20 11.22 15.78
N LYS A 358 -2.84 11.43 16.93
CA LYS A 358 -2.57 12.63 17.77
C LYS A 358 -1.08 12.72 18.13
N ARG A 359 -0.50 11.66 18.69
CA ARG A 359 0.93 11.60 19.04
C ARG A 359 1.84 11.81 17.83
N GLY A 360 1.49 11.21 16.68
CA GLY A 360 2.26 11.37 15.46
C GLY A 360 2.28 12.81 14.95
N TYR A 361 1.14 13.51 14.98
CA TYR A 361 1.08 14.92 14.60
C TYR A 361 1.78 15.84 15.62
N GLU A 362 1.74 15.53 16.92
CA GLU A 362 2.53 16.21 17.96
C GLU A 362 4.03 16.05 17.70
N GLU A 363 4.48 14.85 17.38
CA GLU A 363 5.88 14.59 17.02
C GLU A 363 6.28 15.29 15.72
N LEU A 364 5.43 15.31 14.70
CA LEU A 364 5.66 16.04 13.46
C LEU A 364 5.84 17.55 13.74
N ALA A 365 5.03 18.12 14.62
CA ALA A 365 5.16 19.53 15.03
C ALA A 365 6.49 19.78 15.76
N ARG A 366 6.93 18.87 16.64
CA ARG A 366 8.21 18.92 17.33
C ARG A 366 9.39 18.88 16.33
N ARG A 367 9.35 17.94 15.36
CA ARG A 367 10.38 17.82 14.31
C ARG A 367 10.47 19.10 13.48
N ARG A 368 9.31 19.66 13.07
CA ARG A 368 9.25 20.95 12.36
C ARG A 368 9.92 22.08 13.14
N ALA A 369 9.66 22.19 14.44
CA ALA A 369 10.27 23.20 15.30
C ALA A 369 11.80 23.06 15.39
N LEU A 370 12.33 21.85 15.50
CA LEU A 370 13.76 21.57 15.52
C LEU A 370 14.45 21.96 14.20
N LEU A 371 13.87 21.56 13.06
CA LEU A 371 14.39 21.91 11.74
C LEU A 371 14.43 23.43 11.50
N ASN A 372 13.41 24.15 11.96
CA ASN A 372 13.37 25.62 11.86
C ASN A 372 14.43 26.31 12.74
N LYS A 373 14.74 25.75 13.92
CA LYS A 373 15.82 26.26 14.80
C LYS A 373 17.19 26.05 14.14
N SER A 374 17.45 24.88 13.56
CA SER A 374 18.72 24.57 12.90
C SER A 374 18.98 25.47 11.67
N LYS A 375 17.93 25.79 10.89
CA LYS A 375 18.03 26.74 9.76
C LYS A 375 18.39 28.15 10.20
N LYS A 376 17.89 28.61 11.38
CA LYS A 376 18.21 29.95 11.94
C LYS A 376 19.64 30.02 12.47
N SER A 377 20.16 28.94 13.07
CA SER A 377 21.54 28.89 13.60
C SER A 377 22.59 28.86 12.47
N LYS A 378 22.30 28.31 11.29
CA LYS A 378 23.20 28.29 10.14
C LYS A 378 23.23 29.59 9.33
N LYS A 379 22.31 30.52 9.60
CA LYS A 379 22.24 31.85 8.95
C LYS A 379 22.86 32.97 9.77
N LYS A 380 23.28 32.67 11.00
CA LYS A 380 24.11 33.52 11.87
C LYS A 380 25.58 33.07 11.81
#